data_ebed0c4910e466ec6cb4cd54be5519f1
#
_entry.id   ebed0c4910e466ec6cb4cd54be5519f1
#
_cell.length_a   1.000
_cell.length_b   1.000
_cell.length_c   1.000
_cell.angle_alpha   90.00
_cell.angle_beta   90.00
_cell.angle_gamma   90.00
#
_symmetry.space_group_name_H-M   'P 1'
#
loop_
_entity.id
_entity.type
_entity.pdbx_description
1 polymer ?
#
loop_
_entity_poly.entity_id
_entity_poly.type
_entity_poly.pdbx_seq_one_letter_code
_entity_poly.pdbx_strand_id
1 'polypeptide(L)'
;MEIPTSAVNDESRQRGEDAALAALVDQYAGTLYRVAFSVLRNAADAEDAVQEAFLRVLRHRHTLGEIRDHRVWLIRIVWNIVLDRKRRAKTRPETDDVDELARVLPSAGLSAEQLFAAAQFHSYVLARVDRLPPKERQVLLLSAFEELSSVEIASVLGITESSVRSRLFRARNLMAGLLDHERSLR
;
A
#
# COMPACT_ATOMS: atom_id res chain seq x y z
N MET A 1 36.65 -36.79 -6.17
CA MET A 1 36.12 -35.82 -5.19
C MET A 1 34.68 -35.56 -5.60
N GLU A 2 33.76 -36.34 -5.06
CA GLU A 2 32.32 -36.23 -5.41
C GLU A 2 31.68 -35.10 -4.59
N ILE A 3 31.10 -34.13 -5.31
CA ILE A 3 30.29 -33.07 -4.67
C ILE A 3 29.01 -33.75 -4.18
N PRO A 4 28.62 -33.63 -2.90
CA PRO A 4 27.41 -34.28 -2.40
C PRO A 4 26.19 -33.73 -3.12
N THR A 5 25.40 -34.61 -3.71
CA THR A 5 24.15 -34.32 -4.46
C THR A 5 23.17 -33.40 -3.69
N SER A 6 23.26 -33.37 -2.35
CA SER A 6 22.42 -32.50 -1.48
C SER A 6 22.76 -31.01 -1.63
N ALA A 7 24.03 -30.65 -1.83
CA ALA A 7 24.46 -29.26 -1.99
C ALA A 7 23.98 -28.66 -3.32
N VAL A 8 23.99 -29.46 -4.41
CA VAL A 8 23.48 -29.00 -5.73
C VAL A 8 21.97 -28.79 -5.71
N ASN A 9 21.22 -29.61 -4.98
CA ASN A 9 19.79 -29.47 -4.83
C ASN A 9 19.41 -28.22 -4.00
N ASP A 10 20.20 -27.90 -2.99
CA ASP A 10 19.97 -26.74 -2.12
C ASP A 10 20.25 -25.42 -2.85
N GLU A 11 21.33 -25.34 -3.61
CA GLU A 11 21.64 -24.18 -4.47
C GLU A 11 20.60 -23.94 -5.57
N SER A 12 20.09 -25.00 -6.19
CA SER A 12 19.06 -24.91 -7.22
C SER A 12 17.73 -24.40 -6.65
N ARG A 13 17.36 -24.86 -5.47
CA ARG A 13 16.18 -24.42 -4.74
C ARG A 13 16.30 -22.94 -4.34
N GLN A 14 17.45 -22.54 -3.81
CA GLN A 14 17.73 -21.18 -3.39
C GLN A 14 17.66 -20.20 -4.57
N ARG A 15 18.22 -20.55 -5.73
CA ARG A 15 18.12 -19.76 -6.96
C ARG A 15 16.67 -19.60 -7.43
N GLY A 16 15.85 -20.65 -7.30
CA GLY A 16 14.42 -20.59 -7.62
C GLY A 16 13.64 -19.65 -6.69
N GLU A 17 13.93 -19.69 -5.39
CA GLU A 17 13.33 -18.80 -4.39
C GLU A 17 13.73 -17.32 -4.62
N ASP A 18 15.01 -17.07 -4.95
CA ASP A 18 15.52 -15.73 -5.24
C ASP A 18 14.92 -15.16 -6.54
N ALA A 19 14.76 -15.99 -7.58
CA ALA A 19 14.09 -15.58 -8.82
C ALA A 19 12.60 -15.27 -8.59
N ALA A 20 11.90 -16.07 -7.78
CA ALA A 20 10.52 -15.82 -7.42
C ALA A 20 10.37 -14.50 -6.64
N LEU A 21 11.28 -14.23 -5.70
CA LEU A 21 11.29 -12.97 -4.96
C LEU A 21 11.54 -11.77 -5.88
N ALA A 22 12.50 -11.86 -6.81
CA ALA A 22 12.77 -10.80 -7.78
C ALA A 22 11.52 -10.48 -8.64
N ALA A 23 10.81 -11.50 -9.10
CA ALA A 23 9.57 -11.33 -9.84
C ALA A 23 8.48 -10.64 -9.01
N LEU A 24 8.37 -10.95 -7.71
CA LEU A 24 7.44 -10.27 -6.82
C LEU A 24 7.81 -8.79 -6.60
N VAL A 25 9.11 -8.47 -6.50
CA VAL A 25 9.58 -7.08 -6.40
C VAL A 25 9.16 -6.31 -7.64
N ASP A 26 9.51 -6.82 -8.84
CA ASP A 26 9.19 -6.17 -10.10
C ASP A 26 7.67 -5.96 -10.30
N GLN A 27 6.88 -6.94 -9.90
CA GLN A 27 5.43 -6.90 -10.09
C GLN A 27 4.72 -6.00 -9.07
N TYR A 28 5.15 -5.97 -7.81
CA TYR A 28 4.36 -5.39 -6.73
C TYR A 28 4.98 -4.17 -6.04
N ALA A 29 6.26 -3.81 -6.30
CA ALA A 29 6.89 -2.68 -5.63
C ALA A 29 6.10 -1.37 -5.78
N GLY A 30 5.62 -1.07 -7.00
CA GLY A 30 4.81 0.11 -7.26
C GLY A 30 3.47 0.11 -6.50
N THR A 31 2.80 -1.04 -6.44
CA THR A 31 1.57 -1.23 -5.68
C THR A 31 1.79 -1.00 -4.18
N LEU A 32 2.84 -1.62 -3.62
CA LEU A 32 3.17 -1.48 -2.20
C LEU A 32 3.57 -0.03 -1.85
N TYR A 33 4.29 0.63 -2.77
CA TYR A 33 4.64 2.04 -2.61
C TYR A 33 3.40 2.94 -2.55
N ARG A 34 2.43 2.79 -3.47
CA ARG A 34 1.18 3.54 -3.45
C ARG A 34 0.41 3.34 -2.14
N VAL A 35 0.31 2.09 -1.67
CA VAL A 35 -0.30 1.77 -0.37
C VAL A 35 0.42 2.48 0.77
N ALA A 36 1.73 2.39 0.83
CA ALA A 36 2.53 3.01 1.88
C ALA A 36 2.41 4.54 1.85
N PHE A 37 2.58 5.14 0.67
CA PHE A 37 2.47 6.58 0.49
C PHE A 37 1.08 7.13 0.82
N SER A 38 0.00 6.41 0.50
CA SER A 38 -1.37 6.81 0.81
C SER A 38 -1.60 7.06 2.31
N VAL A 39 -0.81 6.44 3.18
CA VAL A 39 -0.93 6.53 4.64
C VAL A 39 0.16 7.40 5.26
N LEU A 40 1.42 7.24 4.80
CA LEU A 40 2.60 7.91 5.40
C LEU A 40 2.78 9.34 4.90
N ARG A 41 2.38 9.63 3.65
CA ARG A 41 2.49 10.97 3.02
C ARG A 41 3.93 11.48 2.91
N ASN A 42 4.90 10.62 3.04
CA ASN A 42 6.31 10.90 2.87
C ASN A 42 6.92 9.81 1.99
N ALA A 43 7.66 10.20 0.94
CA ALA A 43 8.17 9.25 -0.03
C ALA A 43 9.30 8.40 0.52
N ALA A 44 10.23 8.99 1.27
CA ALA A 44 11.32 8.26 1.89
C ALA A 44 10.77 7.20 2.87
N ASP A 45 9.79 7.57 3.70
CA ASP A 45 9.14 6.63 4.61
C ASP A 45 8.37 5.52 3.88
N ALA A 46 7.76 5.86 2.74
CA ALA A 46 7.04 4.88 1.91
C ALA A 46 8.02 3.90 1.24
N GLU A 47 9.13 4.38 0.68
CA GLU A 47 10.18 3.55 0.11
C GLU A 47 10.78 2.62 1.16
N ASP A 48 11.11 3.14 2.33
CA ASP A 48 11.61 2.37 3.47
C ASP A 48 10.62 1.30 3.94
N ALA A 49 9.32 1.61 3.95
CA ALA A 49 8.29 0.63 4.33
C ALA A 49 8.21 -0.51 3.31
N VAL A 50 8.36 -0.22 2.02
CA VAL A 50 8.39 -1.22 0.94
C VAL A 50 9.64 -2.08 1.04
N GLN A 51 10.81 -1.48 1.25
CA GLN A 51 12.06 -2.22 1.45
C GLN A 51 11.95 -3.15 2.67
N GLU A 52 11.43 -2.66 3.80
CA GLU A 52 11.20 -3.47 4.99
C GLU A 52 10.24 -4.63 4.71
N ALA A 53 9.18 -4.41 3.91
CA ALA A 53 8.26 -5.46 3.52
C ALA A 53 8.98 -6.57 2.74
N PHE A 54 9.79 -6.23 1.72
CA PHE A 54 10.53 -7.22 0.95
C PHE A 54 11.63 -7.91 1.76
N LEU A 55 12.26 -7.22 2.71
CA LEU A 55 13.19 -7.87 3.64
C LEU A 55 12.50 -8.90 4.54
N ARG A 56 11.23 -8.65 4.95
CA ARG A 56 10.45 -9.65 5.67
C ARG A 56 10.09 -10.84 4.78
N VAL A 57 9.74 -10.60 3.51
CA VAL A 57 9.48 -11.65 2.51
C VAL A 57 10.73 -12.49 2.29
N LEU A 58 11.90 -11.87 2.11
CA LEU A 58 13.17 -12.57 1.92
C LEU A 58 13.49 -13.54 3.07
N ARG A 59 13.22 -13.14 4.30
CA ARG A 59 13.43 -14.01 5.48
C ARG A 59 12.50 -15.24 5.50
N HIS A 60 11.37 -15.18 4.81
CA HIS A 60 10.36 -16.23 4.76
C HIS A 60 10.16 -16.77 3.34
N ARG A 61 11.16 -16.60 2.43
CA ARG A 61 11.06 -16.96 1.01
C ARG A 61 10.70 -18.42 0.75
N HIS A 62 11.07 -19.31 1.66
CA HIS A 62 10.75 -20.73 1.58
C HIS A 62 9.23 -21.04 1.65
N THR A 63 8.42 -20.10 2.15
CA THR A 63 6.96 -20.25 2.23
C THR A 63 6.23 -19.64 1.03
N LEU A 64 6.93 -18.99 0.08
CA LEU A 64 6.30 -18.31 -1.06
C LEU A 64 5.41 -19.23 -1.89
N GLY A 65 5.80 -20.49 -2.06
CA GLY A 65 5.02 -21.48 -2.80
C GLY A 65 3.68 -21.87 -2.15
N GLU A 66 3.49 -21.57 -0.87
CA GLU A 66 2.26 -21.85 -0.13
C GLU A 66 1.27 -20.68 -0.18
N ILE A 67 1.72 -19.49 -0.60
CA ILE A 67 0.91 -18.28 -0.64
C ILE A 67 0.01 -18.31 -1.88
N ARG A 68 -1.31 -18.39 -1.68
CA ARG A 68 -2.29 -18.41 -2.78
C ARG A 68 -2.43 -17.06 -3.50
N ASP A 69 -2.36 -15.96 -2.75
CA ASP A 69 -2.50 -14.62 -3.26
C ASP A 69 -1.36 -13.73 -2.73
N HIS A 70 -0.30 -13.63 -3.54
CA HIS A 70 0.88 -12.85 -3.21
C HIS A 70 0.56 -11.36 -3.07
N ARG A 71 -0.38 -10.82 -3.87
CA ARG A 71 -0.77 -9.41 -3.84
C ARG A 71 -1.37 -9.04 -2.49
N VAL A 72 -2.41 -9.75 -2.07
CA VAL A 72 -3.10 -9.49 -0.79
C VAL A 72 -2.17 -9.71 0.39
N TRP A 73 -1.34 -10.75 0.33
CA TRP A 73 -0.37 -11.05 1.37
C TRP A 73 0.70 -9.97 1.50
N LEU A 74 1.27 -9.47 0.40
CA LEU A 74 2.26 -8.38 0.38
C LEU A 74 1.64 -7.07 0.88
N ILE A 75 0.42 -6.73 0.43
CA ILE A 75 -0.31 -5.56 0.91
C ILE A 75 -0.53 -5.65 2.43
N ARG A 76 -0.88 -6.81 2.96
CA ARG A 76 -1.03 -7.01 4.41
C ARG A 76 0.28 -6.76 5.17
N ILE A 77 1.43 -7.19 4.61
CA ILE A 77 2.75 -6.96 5.22
C ILE A 77 3.05 -5.47 5.28
N VAL A 78 2.99 -4.76 4.13
CA VAL A 78 3.29 -3.33 4.07
C VAL A 78 2.30 -2.52 4.90
N TRP A 79 1.01 -2.89 4.91
CA TRP A 79 -0.02 -2.24 5.70
C TRP A 79 0.30 -2.26 7.20
N ASN A 80 0.72 -3.40 7.73
CA ASN A 80 1.11 -3.52 9.13
C ASN A 80 2.33 -2.66 9.46
N ILE A 81 3.34 -2.64 8.58
CA ILE A 81 4.54 -1.79 8.73
C ILE A 81 4.14 -0.31 8.80
N VAL A 82 3.30 0.11 7.87
CA VAL A 82 2.84 1.50 7.76
C VAL A 82 2.03 1.93 8.99
N LEU A 83 1.13 1.07 9.48
CA LEU A 83 0.36 1.36 10.69
C LEU A 83 1.26 1.49 11.93
N ASP A 84 2.28 0.63 12.04
CA ASP A 84 3.23 0.69 13.14
C ASP A 84 4.09 1.97 13.08
N ARG A 85 4.55 2.38 11.89
CA ARG A 85 5.25 3.65 11.67
C ARG A 85 4.37 4.85 12.04
N LYS A 86 3.11 4.87 11.56
CA LYS A 86 2.16 5.94 11.90
C LYS A 86 1.85 6.03 13.39
N ARG A 87 1.81 4.92 14.10
CA ARG A 87 1.65 4.93 15.57
C ARG A 87 2.85 5.56 16.26
N ARG A 88 4.07 5.26 15.78
CA ARG A 88 5.32 5.82 16.33
C ARG A 88 5.47 7.31 15.98
N ALA A 89 5.11 7.73 14.77
CA ALA A 89 5.19 9.12 14.33
C ALA A 89 4.21 10.05 15.07
N LYS A 90 3.11 9.56 15.62
CA LYS A 90 2.21 10.37 16.48
C LYS A 90 2.92 10.93 17.73
N THR A 91 4.05 10.37 18.10
CA THR A 91 4.90 10.86 19.19
C THR A 91 5.99 11.84 18.70
N ARG A 92 6.11 12.10 17.39
CA ARG A 92 7.12 12.97 16.77
C ARG A 92 6.50 13.71 15.59
N PRO A 93 6.25 15.03 15.66
CA PRO A 93 5.70 15.79 14.53
C PRO A 93 6.73 15.86 13.41
N GLU A 94 6.38 15.38 12.22
CA GLU A 94 7.19 15.52 11.00
C GLU A 94 6.40 16.22 9.90
N THR A 95 7.13 16.99 9.10
CA THR A 95 6.68 17.91 8.06
C THR A 95 6.14 17.13 6.86
N ASP A 96 4.96 17.51 6.38
CA ASP A 96 4.36 16.98 5.15
C ASP A 96 5.14 17.48 3.92
N ASP A 97 5.83 16.60 3.23
CA ASP A 97 6.45 16.89 1.94
C ASP A 97 5.43 16.69 0.80
N VAL A 98 4.87 17.79 0.31
CA VAL A 98 3.81 17.81 -0.72
C VAL A 98 4.37 17.60 -2.14
N ASP A 99 5.68 17.81 -2.35
CA ASP A 99 6.28 17.89 -3.70
C ASP A 99 6.53 16.52 -4.39
N GLU A 100 6.34 15.41 -3.71
CA GLU A 100 6.67 14.06 -4.22
C GLU A 100 5.48 13.28 -4.81
N LEU A 101 4.30 13.90 -4.85
CA LEU A 101 3.07 13.27 -5.35
C LEU A 101 3.13 12.90 -6.84
N ALA A 102 3.95 13.60 -7.61
CA ALA A 102 4.13 13.35 -9.05
C ALA A 102 4.70 11.95 -9.36
N ARG A 103 5.43 11.33 -8.42
CA ARG A 103 5.97 9.97 -8.58
C ARG A 103 4.94 8.85 -8.43
N VAL A 104 3.79 9.15 -7.82
CA VAL A 104 2.74 8.16 -7.54
C VAL A 104 1.76 8.00 -8.70
N LEU A 105 1.70 8.99 -9.61
CA LEU A 105 0.81 8.96 -10.76
C LEU A 105 1.47 8.22 -11.94
N PRO A 106 0.75 7.32 -12.63
CA PRO A 106 1.25 6.72 -13.86
C PRO A 106 1.47 7.82 -14.90
N SER A 107 2.71 7.99 -15.33
CA SER A 107 3.14 9.07 -16.24
C SER A 107 2.87 8.79 -17.74
N ALA A 108 2.01 7.84 -18.08
CA ALA A 108 1.74 7.46 -19.46
C ALA A 108 0.96 8.56 -20.20
N GLY A 109 1.66 9.43 -20.93
CA GLY A 109 1.10 10.30 -21.95
C GLY A 109 0.45 11.61 -21.49
N LEU A 110 0.57 12.00 -20.22
CA LEU A 110 0.03 13.25 -19.69
C LEU A 110 1.03 14.42 -19.88
N SER A 111 0.51 15.62 -20.19
CA SER A 111 1.33 16.86 -20.18
C SER A 111 1.72 17.25 -18.75
N ALA A 112 2.76 18.09 -18.61
CA ALA A 112 3.19 18.60 -17.31
C ALA A 112 2.07 19.32 -16.55
N GLU A 113 1.20 20.06 -17.26
CA GLU A 113 0.03 20.73 -16.69
C GLU A 113 -1.02 19.74 -16.19
N GLN A 114 -1.28 18.68 -16.96
CA GLN A 114 -2.20 17.61 -16.55
C GLN A 114 -1.67 16.83 -15.34
N LEU A 115 -0.36 16.58 -15.29
CA LEU A 115 0.27 15.94 -14.13
C LEU A 115 0.17 16.82 -12.88
N PHE A 116 0.39 18.13 -13.01
CA PHE A 116 0.26 19.07 -11.91
C PHE A 116 -1.19 19.17 -11.40
N ALA A 117 -2.16 19.28 -12.32
CA ALA A 117 -3.58 19.29 -11.94
C ALA A 117 -4.03 17.99 -11.26
N ALA A 118 -3.56 16.85 -11.77
CA ALA A 118 -3.83 15.54 -11.16
C ALA A 118 -3.21 15.43 -9.76
N ALA A 119 -1.99 15.91 -9.57
CA ALA A 119 -1.32 15.93 -8.26
C ALA A 119 -2.05 16.84 -7.27
N GLN A 120 -2.49 18.04 -7.68
CA GLN A 120 -3.30 18.92 -6.84
C GLN A 120 -4.64 18.28 -6.47
N PHE A 121 -5.34 17.67 -7.43
CA PHE A 121 -6.60 16.98 -7.17
C PHE A 121 -6.41 15.81 -6.21
N HIS A 122 -5.35 15.04 -6.37
CA HIS A 122 -5.02 13.94 -5.49
C HIS A 122 -4.73 14.42 -4.06
N SER A 123 -3.90 15.45 -3.89
CA SER A 123 -3.67 16.08 -2.59
C SER A 123 -4.96 16.57 -1.95
N TYR A 124 -5.82 17.22 -2.74
CA TYR A 124 -7.12 17.69 -2.30
C TYR A 124 -7.99 16.54 -1.77
N VAL A 125 -8.10 15.44 -2.50
CA VAL A 125 -8.88 14.25 -2.07
C VAL A 125 -8.28 13.63 -0.81
N LEU A 126 -6.96 13.47 -0.77
CA LEU A 126 -6.27 12.86 0.36
C LEU A 126 -6.45 13.67 1.65
N ALA A 127 -6.42 14.99 1.58
CA ALA A 127 -6.69 15.85 2.75
C ALA A 127 -8.11 15.65 3.33
N ARG A 128 -9.10 15.27 2.50
CA ARG A 128 -10.46 14.93 2.98
C ARG A 128 -10.51 13.52 3.54
N VAL A 129 -9.82 12.59 2.91
CA VAL A 129 -9.67 11.23 3.45
C VAL A 129 -9.06 11.26 4.86
N ASP A 130 -8.14 12.19 5.12
CA ASP A 130 -7.54 12.34 6.45
C ASP A 130 -8.50 12.84 7.54
N ARG A 131 -9.60 13.46 7.14
CA ARG A 131 -10.69 13.86 8.05
C ARG A 131 -11.62 12.71 8.45
N LEU A 132 -11.56 11.58 7.75
CA LEU A 132 -12.37 10.41 8.09
C LEU A 132 -11.89 9.77 9.39
N PRO A 133 -12.81 9.15 10.16
CA PRO A 133 -12.42 8.30 11.26
C PRO A 133 -11.45 7.19 10.81
N PRO A 134 -10.50 6.77 11.65
CA PRO A 134 -9.43 5.86 11.22
C PRO A 134 -9.91 4.54 10.58
N LYS A 135 -11.01 3.97 11.09
CA LYS A 135 -11.54 2.68 10.59
C LYS A 135 -12.17 2.81 9.19
N GLU A 136 -12.85 3.91 8.93
CA GLU A 136 -13.47 4.26 7.65
C GLU A 136 -12.40 4.65 6.62
N ARG A 137 -11.38 5.41 7.04
CA ARG A 137 -10.24 5.79 6.22
C ARG A 137 -9.49 4.58 5.68
N GLN A 138 -9.16 3.59 6.54
CA GLN A 138 -8.41 2.40 6.17
C GLN A 138 -9.10 1.61 5.05
N VAL A 139 -10.39 1.33 5.19
CA VAL A 139 -11.12 0.56 4.18
C VAL A 139 -11.28 1.35 2.87
N LEU A 140 -11.43 2.68 2.95
CA LEU A 140 -11.53 3.53 1.77
C LEU A 140 -10.23 3.57 0.98
N LEU A 141 -9.08 3.74 1.67
CA LEU A 141 -7.76 3.74 1.04
C LEU A 141 -7.49 2.42 0.31
N LEU A 142 -7.68 1.28 0.97
CA LEU A 142 -7.46 -0.04 0.37
C LEU A 142 -8.41 -0.33 -0.81
N SER A 143 -9.67 0.15 -0.73
CA SER A 143 -10.63 -0.02 -1.82
C SER A 143 -10.33 0.88 -3.03
N ALA A 144 -9.91 2.14 -2.79
CA ALA A 144 -9.76 3.13 -3.85
C ALA A 144 -8.42 3.02 -4.59
N PHE A 145 -7.32 2.71 -3.88
CA PHE A 145 -5.98 2.72 -4.47
C PHE A 145 -5.58 1.40 -5.12
N GLU A 146 -6.10 0.28 -4.64
CA GLU A 146 -5.68 -1.03 -5.12
C GLU A 146 -6.85 -1.88 -5.64
N GLU A 147 -8.02 -1.30 -5.75
CA GLU A 147 -9.23 -2.00 -6.26
C GLU A 147 -9.49 -3.33 -5.53
N LEU A 148 -9.12 -3.39 -4.23
CA LEU A 148 -9.33 -4.58 -3.43
C LEU A 148 -10.81 -4.81 -3.18
N SER A 149 -11.24 -6.04 -3.36
CA SER A 149 -12.58 -6.50 -2.99
C SER A 149 -12.80 -6.44 -1.46
N SER A 150 -14.06 -6.46 -1.03
CA SER A 150 -14.36 -6.47 0.41
C SER A 150 -13.77 -7.68 1.14
N VAL A 151 -13.63 -8.83 0.45
CA VAL A 151 -13.01 -10.05 1.00
C VAL A 151 -11.52 -9.85 1.20
N GLU A 152 -10.83 -9.29 0.20
CA GLU A 152 -9.39 -9.00 0.27
C GLU A 152 -9.07 -7.96 1.36
N ILE A 153 -9.86 -6.87 1.43
CA ILE A 153 -9.73 -5.86 2.50
C ILE A 153 -9.94 -6.50 3.88
N ALA A 154 -10.92 -7.38 4.01
CA ALA A 154 -11.18 -8.12 5.24
C ALA A 154 -9.95 -8.95 5.66
N SER A 155 -9.32 -9.63 4.68
CA SER A 155 -8.08 -10.39 4.89
C SER A 155 -6.92 -9.49 5.31
N VAL A 156 -6.72 -8.34 4.64
CA VAL A 156 -5.65 -7.37 4.97
C VAL A 156 -5.81 -6.81 6.38
N LEU A 157 -7.04 -6.43 6.76
CA LEU A 157 -7.33 -5.75 8.03
C LEU A 157 -7.62 -6.71 9.20
N GLY A 158 -7.78 -8.00 8.94
CA GLY A 158 -8.15 -9.00 9.95
C GLY A 158 -9.55 -8.78 10.55
N ILE A 159 -10.52 -8.37 9.72
CA ILE A 159 -11.92 -8.10 10.11
C ILE A 159 -12.89 -8.89 9.22
N THR A 160 -14.19 -8.88 9.55
CA THR A 160 -15.20 -9.53 8.70
C THR A 160 -15.52 -8.70 7.46
N GLU A 161 -15.91 -9.37 6.38
CA GLU A 161 -16.35 -8.72 5.14
C GLU A 161 -17.55 -7.78 5.37
N SER A 162 -18.50 -8.16 6.22
CA SER A 162 -19.65 -7.31 6.58
C SER A 162 -19.20 -6.02 7.27
N SER A 163 -18.15 -6.09 8.12
CA SER A 163 -17.54 -4.91 8.73
C SER A 163 -16.89 -4.01 7.68
N VAL A 164 -16.23 -4.59 6.67
CA VAL A 164 -15.66 -3.80 5.56
C VAL A 164 -16.76 -3.07 4.80
N ARG A 165 -17.82 -3.77 4.37
CA ARG A 165 -18.96 -3.17 3.65
C ARG A 165 -19.59 -2.02 4.43
N SER A 166 -19.85 -2.24 5.72
CA SER A 166 -20.44 -1.20 6.60
C SER A 166 -19.52 0.03 6.74
N ARG A 167 -18.21 -0.18 6.89
CA ARG A 167 -17.23 0.92 6.97
C ARG A 167 -17.10 1.65 5.64
N LEU A 168 -17.06 0.94 4.49
CA LEU A 168 -17.04 1.57 3.17
C LEU A 168 -18.27 2.43 2.92
N PHE A 169 -19.46 1.95 3.29
CA PHE A 169 -20.68 2.72 3.18
C PHE A 169 -20.59 4.02 3.99
N ARG A 170 -20.19 3.95 5.26
CA ARG A 170 -20.00 5.15 6.10
C ARG A 170 -18.92 6.07 5.56
N ALA A 171 -17.78 5.54 5.11
CA ALA A 171 -16.70 6.32 4.53
C ALA A 171 -17.14 7.12 3.31
N ARG A 172 -17.91 6.50 2.40
CA ARG A 172 -18.44 7.16 1.19
C ARG A 172 -19.43 8.26 1.54
N ASN A 173 -20.33 8.03 2.49
CA ASN A 173 -21.29 9.05 2.93
C ASN A 173 -20.59 10.24 3.59
N LEU A 174 -19.59 9.99 4.44
CA LEU A 174 -18.81 11.07 5.05
C LEU A 174 -18.02 11.86 4.00
N MET A 175 -17.40 11.20 3.01
CA MET A 175 -16.71 11.86 1.91
C MET A 175 -17.67 12.72 1.07
N ALA A 176 -18.85 12.20 0.73
CA ALA A 176 -19.86 12.98 0.01
C ALA A 176 -20.23 14.26 0.77
N GLY A 177 -20.51 14.16 2.07
CA GLY A 177 -20.81 15.32 2.91
C GLY A 177 -19.67 16.34 2.98
N LEU A 178 -18.40 15.90 3.03
CA LEU A 178 -17.24 16.80 3.02
C LEU A 178 -17.10 17.54 1.70
N LEU A 179 -17.41 16.88 0.57
CA LEU A 179 -17.33 17.48 -0.76
C LEU A 179 -18.49 18.45 -1.03
N ASP A 180 -19.70 18.12 -0.59
CA ASP A 180 -20.89 18.96 -0.78
C ASP A 180 -20.83 20.24 0.07
N HIS A 181 -20.33 20.15 1.30
CA HIS A 181 -20.18 21.31 2.18
C HIS A 181 -19.25 22.38 1.56
N GLU A 182 -18.19 21.96 0.89
CA GLU A 182 -17.27 22.90 0.24
C GLU A 182 -17.80 23.48 -1.08
N ARG A 183 -18.68 22.75 -1.78
CA ARG A 183 -19.40 23.31 -2.95
C ARG A 183 -20.35 24.42 -2.56
N SER A 184 -20.94 24.35 -1.36
CA SER A 184 -21.87 25.34 -0.85
C SER A 184 -21.19 26.62 -0.31
N LEU A 185 -19.85 26.58 -0.12
CA LEU A 185 -19.05 27.71 0.37
C LEU A 185 -18.36 28.51 -0.75
N ARG A 186 -18.50 28.08 -2.02
CA ARG A 186 -17.97 28.77 -3.21
C ARG A 186 -19.07 29.49 -3.97
#